data_4913130c53e6b46124a145bdceebdb0a
#
_entry.id   4913130c53e6b46124a145bdceebdb0a
#
_cell.length_a   1.000
_cell.length_b   1.000
_cell.length_c   1.000
_cell.angle_alpha   90.00
_cell.angle_beta   90.00
_cell.angle_gamma   90.00
#
_symmetry.space_group_name_H-M   'P 1'
#
loop_
_entity.id
_entity.type
_entity.pdbx_description
1 polymer ?
#
loop_
_entity_poly.entity_id
_entity_poly.type
_entity_poly.pdbx_seq_one_letter_code
_entity_poly.pdbx_strand_id
1 'polypeptide(L)'
;LHFDGMYEGSLFYGTRFDDSLSVDKLYREGVITENDITDVDKYVKEKLSYILHGDINHYDGLKRIRNKEIAKRMGLKNTPYFQTTENGLISQYRMSSGECLLISLLHFIYNALIRRSLPVDKPILMLIDEIELALHPVAVSRLIDLINSIMEEHENLVVYLSSHSPE
;
A
#
# COMPACT_ATOMS: atom_id res chain seq x y z
N LEU A 1 8.01 -0.69 -25.70
CA LEU A 1 8.02 -1.63 -24.60
C LEU A 1 6.62 -1.67 -23.97
N HIS A 2 6.04 -2.84 -23.92
CA HIS A 2 4.72 -3.04 -23.32
C HIS A 2 4.89 -3.83 -22.04
N PHE A 3 4.48 -3.26 -20.91
CA PHE A 3 4.55 -3.90 -19.59
C PHE A 3 3.21 -4.57 -19.26
N ASP A 4 3.25 -5.67 -18.55
CA ASP A 4 2.06 -6.38 -18.07
C ASP A 4 1.42 -5.70 -16.86
N GLY A 5 2.22 -4.93 -16.14
CA GLY A 5 1.79 -4.07 -15.06
C GLY A 5 2.82 -2.97 -14.79
N MET A 6 2.34 -1.86 -14.31
CA MET A 6 3.19 -0.73 -13.90
C MET A 6 2.75 -0.23 -12.54
N TYR A 7 3.71 -0.01 -11.65
CA TYR A 7 3.55 0.69 -10.40
C TYR A 7 4.43 1.93 -10.39
N GLU A 8 3.84 3.06 -10.11
CA GLU A 8 4.55 4.30 -9.87
C GLU A 8 4.25 4.75 -8.43
N GLY A 9 5.24 4.58 -7.55
CA GLY A 9 5.17 5.02 -6.17
C GLY A 9 5.97 6.31 -6.01
N SER A 10 5.28 7.40 -5.73
CA SER A 10 5.91 8.64 -5.35
C SER A 10 5.26 9.19 -4.09
N LEU A 11 6.03 10.00 -3.35
CA LEU A 11 5.49 10.78 -2.24
C LEU A 11 4.53 11.90 -2.71
N PHE A 12 4.32 12.03 -4.01
CA PHE A 12 3.46 13.05 -4.57
C PHE A 12 2.00 12.78 -4.25
N TYR A 13 1.44 13.64 -3.48
CA TYR A 13 0.25 13.54 -2.66
C TYR A 13 -1.08 13.75 -3.39
N GLY A 14 -1.10 13.93 -4.70
CA GLY A 14 -2.28 14.41 -5.42
C GLY A 14 -3.56 13.66 -5.12
N THR A 15 -3.54 12.35 -5.18
CA THR A 15 -4.74 11.52 -4.97
C THR A 15 -4.97 11.12 -3.51
N ARG A 16 -3.95 11.23 -2.65
CA ARG A 16 -4.04 10.82 -1.25
C ARG A 16 -5.05 11.64 -0.46
N PHE A 17 -5.17 12.92 -0.78
CA PHE A 17 -6.01 13.85 -0.03
C PHE A 17 -7.39 14.09 -0.66
N ASP A 18 -7.65 13.56 -1.85
CA ASP A 18 -8.90 13.78 -2.58
C ASP A 18 -10.15 13.45 -1.75
N ASP A 19 -10.09 12.36 -0.99
CA ASP A 19 -11.21 11.86 -0.20
C ASP A 19 -11.09 12.16 1.31
N SER A 20 -10.02 12.82 1.77
CA SER A 20 -9.66 12.89 3.19
C SER A 20 -10.76 13.46 4.10
N LEU A 21 -11.32 14.58 3.73
CA LEU A 21 -12.39 15.22 4.50
C LEU A 21 -13.67 14.40 4.46
N SER A 22 -13.95 13.79 3.31
CA SER A 22 -15.15 12.96 3.11
C SER A 22 -15.10 11.69 3.94
N VAL A 23 -13.97 10.97 3.93
CA VAL A 23 -13.82 9.70 4.67
C VAL A 23 -13.95 9.89 6.17
N ASP A 24 -13.26 10.86 6.74
CA ASP A 24 -13.33 11.12 8.18
C ASP A 24 -14.73 11.57 8.62
N LYS A 25 -15.43 12.31 7.76
CA LYS A 25 -16.81 12.70 7.99
C LYS A 25 -17.76 11.49 7.94
N LEU A 26 -17.72 10.71 6.87
CA LEU A 26 -18.55 9.53 6.68
C LEU A 26 -18.37 8.50 7.80
N TYR A 27 -17.14 8.33 8.28
CA TYR A 27 -16.86 7.44 9.40
C TYR A 27 -17.48 7.95 10.70
N ARG A 28 -17.28 9.23 11.03
CA ARG A 28 -17.85 9.85 12.25
C ARG A 28 -19.39 9.86 12.25
N GLU A 29 -20.02 10.03 11.10
CA GLU A 29 -21.48 10.02 10.94
C GLU A 29 -22.07 8.60 10.89
N GLY A 30 -21.23 7.55 10.97
CA GLY A 30 -21.68 6.16 10.95
C GLY A 30 -22.17 5.69 9.59
N VAL A 31 -21.86 6.42 8.51
CA VAL A 31 -22.19 6.02 7.13
C VAL A 31 -21.30 4.85 6.69
N ILE A 32 -20.01 4.87 7.07
CA ILE A 32 -19.11 3.73 6.89
C ILE A 32 -19.34 2.78 8.07
N THR A 33 -19.81 1.58 7.78
CA THR A 33 -20.10 0.54 8.76
C THR A 33 -19.14 -0.63 8.65
N GLU A 34 -19.18 -1.54 9.62
CA GLU A 34 -18.41 -2.79 9.62
C GLU A 34 -18.65 -3.64 8.35
N ASN A 35 -19.85 -3.56 7.77
CA ASN A 35 -20.19 -4.29 6.55
C ASN A 35 -19.51 -3.71 5.30
N ASP A 36 -19.06 -2.48 5.34
CA ASP A 36 -18.45 -1.76 4.23
C ASP A 36 -16.94 -1.96 4.17
N ILE A 37 -16.35 -2.46 5.25
CA ILE A 37 -14.92 -2.70 5.39
C ILE A 37 -14.59 -4.20 5.40
N THR A 38 -13.35 -4.51 5.09
CA THR A 38 -12.81 -5.88 5.13
C THR A 38 -11.34 -5.84 5.54
N ASP A 39 -10.85 -6.97 6.03
CA ASP A 39 -9.43 -7.11 6.33
C ASP A 39 -8.59 -6.94 5.06
N VAL A 40 -7.45 -6.31 5.20
CA VAL A 40 -6.40 -6.28 4.19
C VAL A 40 -5.78 -7.67 4.08
N ASP A 41 -5.31 -8.03 2.90
CA ASP A 41 -4.66 -9.33 2.67
C ASP A 41 -3.52 -9.59 3.66
N LYS A 42 -3.44 -10.80 4.16
CA LYS A 42 -2.46 -11.22 5.15
C LYS A 42 -1.02 -10.90 4.72
N TYR A 43 -0.70 -11.16 3.44
CA TYR A 43 0.62 -10.86 2.87
C TYR A 43 0.98 -9.38 3.07
N VAL A 44 0.07 -8.48 2.74
CA VAL A 44 0.29 -7.03 2.87
C VAL A 44 0.46 -6.63 4.33
N LYS A 45 -0.38 -7.13 5.23
CA LYS A 45 -0.31 -6.83 6.67
C LYS A 45 1.02 -7.28 7.29
N GLU A 46 1.44 -8.50 7.01
CA GLU A 46 2.68 -9.07 7.57
C GLU A 46 3.93 -8.36 7.01
N LYS A 47 3.98 -8.10 5.70
CA LYS A 47 5.12 -7.39 5.10
C LYS A 47 5.22 -5.94 5.55
N LEU A 48 4.10 -5.23 5.62
CA LEU A 48 4.04 -3.87 6.16
C LEU A 48 4.54 -3.83 7.61
N SER A 49 4.04 -4.73 8.43
CA SER A 49 4.42 -4.84 9.84
C SER A 49 5.93 -5.09 10.00
N TYR A 50 6.46 -6.04 9.25
CA TYR A 50 7.88 -6.38 9.32
C TYR A 50 8.78 -5.25 8.84
N ILE A 51 8.45 -4.63 7.70
CA ILE A 51 9.26 -3.54 7.13
C ILE A 51 9.33 -2.35 8.10
N LEU A 52 8.20 -1.93 8.64
CA LEU A 52 8.14 -0.74 9.48
C LEU A 52 8.53 -0.99 10.95
N HIS A 53 8.23 -2.16 11.50
CA HIS A 53 8.34 -2.41 12.94
C HIS A 53 9.20 -3.64 13.30
N GLY A 54 9.59 -4.46 12.34
CA GLY A 54 10.38 -5.68 12.57
C GLY A 54 9.58 -6.82 13.22
N ASP A 55 8.27 -6.69 13.26
CA ASP A 55 7.32 -7.67 13.81
C ASP A 55 6.22 -7.89 12.77
N ILE A 56 5.65 -9.07 12.72
CA ILE A 56 4.68 -9.43 11.67
C ILE A 56 3.22 -9.13 12.03
N ASN A 57 2.94 -8.68 13.23
CA ASN A 57 1.57 -8.55 13.75
C ASN A 57 1.11 -7.10 13.97
N HIS A 58 2.01 -6.12 13.82
CA HIS A 58 1.70 -4.73 14.15
C HIS A 58 0.45 -4.20 13.43
N TYR A 59 0.24 -4.60 12.19
CA TYR A 59 -0.90 -4.18 11.36
C TYR A 59 -1.98 -5.26 11.21
N ASP A 60 -2.13 -6.17 12.16
CA ASP A 60 -3.18 -7.19 12.13
C ASP A 60 -4.59 -6.59 11.98
N GLY A 61 -4.81 -5.43 12.57
CA GLY A 61 -6.05 -4.68 12.47
C GLY A 61 -6.21 -3.77 11.25
N LEU A 62 -5.35 -3.90 10.24
CA LEU A 62 -5.46 -3.09 9.02
C LEU A 62 -6.64 -3.55 8.18
N LYS A 63 -7.53 -2.60 7.87
CA LYS A 63 -8.75 -2.80 7.08
C LYS A 63 -8.80 -1.85 5.88
N ARG A 64 -9.69 -2.13 4.96
CA ARG A 64 -9.97 -1.26 3.81
C ARG A 64 -11.46 -1.26 3.47
N ILE A 65 -11.90 -0.28 2.71
CA ILE A 65 -13.20 -0.37 2.06
C ILE A 65 -13.23 -1.62 1.18
N ARG A 66 -14.28 -2.39 1.28
CA ARG A 66 -14.40 -3.74 0.71
C ARG A 66 -14.16 -3.77 -0.80
N ASN A 67 -14.75 -2.83 -1.54
CA ASN A 67 -14.60 -2.75 -2.99
C ASN A 67 -14.88 -1.35 -3.53
N LYS A 68 -14.58 -1.17 -4.81
CA LYS A 68 -14.78 0.12 -5.50
C LYS A 68 -16.25 0.53 -5.62
N GLU A 69 -17.17 -0.41 -5.66
CA GLU A 69 -18.61 -0.12 -5.77
C GLU A 69 -19.13 0.53 -4.49
N ILE A 70 -18.74 0.00 -3.34
CA ILE A 70 -19.06 0.59 -2.03
C ILE A 70 -18.44 1.98 -1.92
N ALA A 71 -17.17 2.14 -2.26
CA ALA A 71 -16.51 3.45 -2.26
C ALA A 71 -17.25 4.45 -3.14
N LYS A 72 -17.61 4.05 -4.36
CA LYS A 72 -18.34 4.91 -5.30
C LYS A 72 -19.72 5.32 -4.80
N ARG A 73 -20.46 4.41 -4.16
CA ARG A 73 -21.76 4.74 -3.52
C ARG A 73 -21.65 5.79 -2.43
N MET A 74 -20.51 5.85 -1.76
CA MET A 74 -20.20 6.84 -0.73
C MET A 74 -19.61 8.15 -1.30
N GLY A 75 -19.45 8.24 -2.63
CA GLY A 75 -18.84 9.40 -3.28
C GLY A 75 -17.32 9.45 -3.16
N LEU A 76 -16.68 8.34 -2.82
CA LEU A 76 -15.23 8.25 -2.70
C LEU A 76 -14.59 7.87 -4.04
N LYS A 77 -13.44 8.45 -4.34
CA LYS A 77 -12.66 8.16 -5.54
C LYS A 77 -11.84 6.88 -5.40
N ASN A 78 -11.41 6.57 -4.18
CA ASN A 78 -10.52 5.46 -3.86
C ASN A 78 -11.15 4.54 -2.81
N THR A 79 -10.50 3.39 -2.57
CA THR A 79 -10.85 2.47 -1.49
C THR A 79 -9.91 2.72 -0.30
N PRO A 80 -10.24 3.63 0.61
CA PRO A 80 -9.34 4.00 1.71
C PRO A 80 -9.10 2.86 2.69
N TYR A 81 -7.97 2.96 3.39
CA TYR A 81 -7.55 2.04 4.44
C TYR A 81 -7.83 2.61 5.81
N PHE A 82 -8.00 1.72 6.77
CA PHE A 82 -8.22 2.03 8.18
C PHE A 82 -7.34 1.14 9.04
N GLN A 83 -6.76 1.71 10.07
CA GLN A 83 -6.07 0.95 11.09
C GLN A 83 -6.92 0.91 12.36
N THR A 84 -7.09 -0.27 12.92
CA THR A 84 -7.74 -0.45 14.22
C THR A 84 -6.81 0.02 15.33
N THR A 85 -7.32 0.87 16.20
CA THR A 85 -6.64 1.34 17.41
C THR A 85 -7.51 1.07 18.62
N GLU A 86 -6.98 1.26 19.82
CA GLU A 86 -7.75 1.17 21.07
C GLU A 86 -8.97 2.10 21.10
N ASN A 87 -8.89 3.22 20.40
CA ASN A 87 -9.93 4.25 20.33
C ASN A 87 -10.82 4.15 19.07
N GLY A 88 -10.78 3.03 18.35
CA GLY A 88 -11.53 2.82 17.11
C GLY A 88 -10.65 2.80 15.86
N LEU A 89 -11.23 3.15 14.73
CA LEU A 89 -10.51 3.16 13.46
C LEU A 89 -9.92 4.55 13.15
N ILE A 90 -8.70 4.56 12.66
CA ILE A 90 -8.11 5.75 12.02
C ILE A 90 -7.99 5.53 10.52
N SER A 91 -8.34 6.55 9.73
CA SER A 91 -8.24 6.45 8.27
C SER A 91 -6.79 6.59 7.79
N GLN A 92 -6.53 6.13 6.56
CA GLN A 92 -5.21 6.24 5.92
C GLN A 92 -4.70 7.69 5.85
N TYR A 93 -5.58 8.67 5.85
CA TYR A 93 -5.21 10.10 5.80
C TYR A 93 -4.54 10.59 7.07
N ARG A 94 -4.66 9.83 8.14
CA ARG A 94 -3.97 10.04 9.41
C ARG A 94 -2.76 9.15 9.59
N MET A 95 -2.51 8.24 8.65
CA MET A 95 -1.32 7.40 8.63
C MET A 95 -0.12 8.18 8.09
N SER A 96 1.08 7.71 8.40
CA SER A 96 2.33 8.30 7.88
C SER A 96 2.46 8.11 6.36
N SER A 97 3.31 8.94 5.75
CA SER A 97 3.63 8.82 4.33
C SER A 97 4.26 7.46 4.00
N GLY A 98 5.11 6.95 4.88
CA GLY A 98 5.73 5.62 4.74
C GLY A 98 4.70 4.50 4.78
N GLU A 99 3.75 4.54 5.70
CA GLU A 99 2.65 3.58 5.77
C GLU A 99 1.84 3.58 4.46
N CYS A 100 1.43 4.75 3.98
CA CYS A 100 0.64 4.86 2.76
C CYS A 100 1.40 4.39 1.51
N LEU A 101 2.68 4.75 1.38
CA LEU A 101 3.53 4.31 0.28
C LEU A 101 3.67 2.79 0.28
N LEU A 102 3.99 2.19 1.42
CA LEU A 102 4.18 0.75 1.54
C LEU A 102 2.89 -0.04 1.32
N ILE A 103 1.76 0.43 1.84
CA ILE A 103 0.46 -0.22 1.60
C ILE A 103 0.19 -0.30 0.09
N SER A 104 0.34 0.80 -0.62
CA SER A 104 0.14 0.88 -2.06
C SER A 104 1.09 -0.05 -2.82
N LEU A 105 2.37 -0.02 -2.48
CA LEU A 105 3.42 -0.85 -3.09
C LEU A 105 3.17 -2.35 -2.85
N LEU A 106 2.89 -2.74 -1.63
CA LEU A 106 2.66 -4.13 -1.25
C LEU A 106 1.38 -4.70 -1.87
N HIS A 107 0.34 -3.89 -2.02
CA HIS A 107 -0.86 -4.29 -2.77
C HIS A 107 -0.56 -4.55 -4.24
N PHE A 108 0.25 -3.71 -4.87
CA PHE A 108 0.66 -3.94 -6.25
C PHE A 108 1.44 -5.25 -6.38
N ILE A 109 2.44 -5.47 -5.52
CA ILE A 109 3.22 -6.71 -5.49
C ILE A 109 2.31 -7.92 -5.30
N TYR A 110 1.42 -7.88 -4.32
CA TYR A 110 0.50 -8.97 -4.04
C TYR A 110 -0.38 -9.30 -5.23
N ASN A 111 -1.03 -8.31 -5.82
CA ASN A 111 -1.95 -8.53 -6.93
C ASN A 111 -1.24 -8.92 -8.23
N ALA A 112 -0.11 -8.31 -8.53
CA ALA A 112 0.60 -8.54 -9.79
C ALA A 112 1.45 -9.81 -9.80
N LEU A 113 2.06 -10.16 -8.67
CA LEU A 113 3.08 -11.21 -8.62
C LEU A 113 2.68 -12.42 -7.78
N ILE A 114 1.99 -12.22 -6.66
CA ILE A 114 1.69 -13.31 -5.71
C ILE A 114 0.35 -13.97 -6.03
N ARG A 115 -0.69 -13.15 -6.25
CA ARG A 115 -2.05 -13.65 -6.52
C ARG A 115 -2.23 -14.18 -7.94
N ARG A 116 -1.54 -13.61 -8.92
CA ARG A 116 -1.57 -14.08 -10.30
C ARG A 116 -0.67 -15.29 -10.45
N SER A 117 -1.26 -16.46 -10.62
CA SER A 117 -0.57 -17.70 -11.00
C SER A 117 -0.39 -17.85 -12.52
N LEU A 118 -0.36 -16.75 -13.25
CA LEU A 118 -0.24 -16.78 -14.71
C LEU A 118 1.23 -16.77 -15.13
N PRO A 119 1.61 -17.55 -16.17
CA PRO A 119 2.88 -17.36 -16.83
C PRO A 119 2.93 -15.93 -17.36
N VAL A 120 3.91 -15.16 -16.93
CA VAL A 120 4.02 -13.76 -17.28
C VAL A 120 4.93 -13.63 -18.48
N ASP A 121 4.36 -13.39 -19.63
CA ASP A 121 5.09 -13.23 -20.89
C ASP A 121 5.70 -11.82 -21.06
N LYS A 122 5.36 -10.90 -20.17
CA LYS A 122 5.75 -9.50 -20.26
C LYS A 122 6.37 -8.99 -18.96
N PRO A 123 7.33 -8.05 -19.04
CA PRO A 123 7.91 -7.46 -17.85
C PRO A 123 6.91 -6.64 -17.06
N ILE A 124 7.07 -6.65 -15.73
CA ILE A 124 6.36 -5.79 -14.79
C ILE A 124 7.33 -4.71 -14.34
N LEU A 125 6.91 -3.46 -14.42
CA LEU A 125 7.72 -2.31 -14.07
C LEU A 125 7.26 -1.72 -12.73
N MET A 126 8.20 -1.52 -11.83
CA MET A 126 8.00 -0.76 -10.59
C MET A 126 8.92 0.47 -10.58
N LEU A 127 8.33 1.64 -10.44
CA LEU A 127 9.03 2.90 -10.26
C LEU A 127 8.76 3.41 -8.85
N ILE A 128 9.80 3.54 -8.03
CA ILE A 128 9.68 4.02 -6.65
C ILE A 128 10.62 5.20 -6.47
N ASP A 129 10.04 6.34 -6.16
CA ASP A 129 10.76 7.59 -6.04
C ASP A 129 10.87 8.05 -4.58
N GLU A 130 12.02 8.58 -4.21
CA GLU A 130 12.27 9.25 -2.93
C GLU A 130 11.88 8.43 -1.69
N ILE A 131 12.14 7.13 -1.69
CA ILE A 131 11.74 6.25 -0.58
C ILE A 131 12.36 6.66 0.76
N GLU A 132 13.55 7.24 0.75
CA GLU A 132 14.26 7.71 1.95
C GLU A 132 13.57 8.90 2.63
N LEU A 133 12.72 9.64 1.93
CA LEU A 133 11.92 10.72 2.52
C LEU A 133 10.71 10.21 3.29
N ALA A 134 10.25 9.01 2.97
CA ALA A 134 9.08 8.40 3.59
C ALA A 134 9.42 7.36 4.65
N LEU A 135 10.56 6.70 4.52
CA LEU A 135 10.95 5.53 5.31
C LEU A 135 12.24 5.78 6.07
N HIS A 136 12.26 5.29 7.30
CA HIS A 136 13.49 5.21 8.09
C HIS A 136 14.51 4.27 7.41
N PRO A 137 15.83 4.48 7.55
CA PRO A 137 16.87 3.65 6.92
C PRO A 137 16.71 2.14 7.12
N VAL A 138 16.30 1.70 8.31
CA VAL A 138 16.04 0.28 8.59
C VAL A 138 14.87 -0.24 7.77
N ALA A 139 13.80 0.54 7.61
CA ALA A 139 12.66 0.18 6.78
C ALA A 139 13.03 0.11 5.30
N VAL A 140 13.84 1.05 4.82
CA VAL A 140 14.38 1.03 3.44
C VAL A 140 15.17 -0.27 3.19
N SER A 141 16.06 -0.64 4.12
CA SER A 141 16.85 -1.88 4.01
C SER A 141 15.94 -3.12 3.94
N ARG A 142 14.94 -3.22 4.79
CA ARG A 142 13.98 -4.33 4.80
C ARG A 142 13.14 -4.38 3.51
N LEU A 143 12.75 -3.22 2.99
CA LEU A 143 12.04 -3.16 1.72
C LEU A 143 12.91 -3.63 0.55
N ILE A 144 14.16 -3.21 0.50
CA ILE A 144 15.12 -3.64 -0.53
C ILE A 144 15.32 -5.16 -0.47
N ASP A 145 15.47 -5.73 0.72
CA ASP A 145 15.58 -7.18 0.90
C ASP A 145 14.35 -7.92 0.37
N LEU A 146 13.16 -7.40 0.65
CA LEU A 146 11.91 -7.95 0.10
C LEU A 146 11.89 -7.89 -1.43
N ILE A 147 12.23 -6.74 -2.01
CA ILE A 147 12.26 -6.56 -3.47
C ILE A 147 13.25 -7.53 -4.11
N ASN A 148 14.44 -7.68 -3.55
CA ASN A 148 15.44 -8.63 -4.04
C ASN A 148 14.94 -10.08 -3.99
N SER A 149 14.30 -10.51 -2.91
CA SER A 149 13.66 -11.83 -2.81
C SER A 149 12.62 -12.06 -3.90
N ILE A 150 11.78 -11.04 -4.16
CA ILE A 150 10.74 -11.11 -5.18
C ILE A 150 11.35 -11.19 -6.58
N MET A 151 12.42 -10.43 -6.85
CA MET A 151 13.12 -10.46 -8.14
C MET A 151 13.80 -11.80 -8.41
N GLU A 152 14.28 -12.49 -7.38
CA GLU A 152 14.83 -13.85 -7.51
C GLU A 152 13.76 -14.87 -7.94
N GLU A 153 12.53 -14.69 -7.52
CA GLU A 153 11.40 -15.56 -7.84
C GLU A 153 10.68 -15.16 -9.14
N HIS A 154 10.80 -13.91 -9.57
CA HIS A 154 10.10 -13.31 -10.71
C HIS A 154 11.06 -12.58 -11.64
N GLU A 155 11.60 -13.28 -12.63
CA GLU A 155 12.56 -12.74 -13.60
C GLU A 155 12.00 -11.59 -14.46
N ASN A 156 10.68 -11.49 -14.55
CA ASN A 156 10.00 -10.47 -15.34
C ASN A 156 9.80 -9.14 -14.59
N LEU A 157 10.19 -9.05 -13.33
CA LEU A 157 10.09 -7.81 -12.53
C LEU A 157 11.29 -6.89 -12.79
N VAL A 158 11.01 -5.66 -13.16
CA VAL A 158 11.99 -4.57 -13.31
C VAL A 158 11.68 -3.49 -12.30
N VAL A 159 12.67 -3.13 -11.48
CA VAL A 159 12.50 -2.14 -10.41
C VAL A 159 13.49 -0.99 -10.61
N TYR A 160 12.96 0.23 -10.63
CA TYR A 160 13.74 1.45 -10.59
C TYR A 160 13.48 2.17 -9.26
N LEU A 161 14.55 2.39 -8.53
CA LEU A 161 14.53 3.18 -7.30
C LEU A 161 15.29 4.49 -7.56
N SER A 162 14.68 5.61 -7.22
CA SER A 162 15.38 6.88 -7.21
C SER A 162 15.61 7.35 -5.76
N SER A 163 16.71 8.03 -5.58
CA SER A 163 17.10 8.62 -4.29
C SER A 163 17.69 9.99 -4.53
N HIS A 164 17.34 10.96 -3.69
CA HIS A 164 17.95 12.30 -3.67
C HIS A 164 18.94 12.49 -2.53
N SER A 165 19.42 11.37 -1.94
CA SER A 165 20.43 11.43 -0.90
C SER A 165 21.72 12.03 -1.50
N PRO A 166 22.23 13.16 -0.97
CA PRO A 166 23.55 13.62 -1.36
C PRO A 166 24.59 12.55 -0.96
N GLU A 167 25.52 12.28 -1.85
CA GLU A 167 26.68 11.42 -1.61
C GLU A 167 27.46 11.86 -0.37
#